data_d0c23cb588c834ae02d82ecd4848f887
#
_entry.id   d0c23cb588c834ae02d82ecd4848f887
#
_cell.length_a   1.000
_cell.length_b   1.000
_cell.length_c   1.000
_cell.angle_alpha   90.00
_cell.angle_beta   90.00
_cell.angle_gamma   90.00
#
_symmetry.space_group_name_H-M   'P 1'
#
loop_
_entity.id
_entity.type
_entity.pdbx_description
1 polymer ?
#
loop_
_entity_poly.entity_id
_entity_poly.type
_entity_poly.pdbx_seq_one_letter_code
_entity_poly.pdbx_strand_id
1 'polypeptide(L)'
;MRRGRGVQLHFAFSAGLVIRQAMSTKLHTRIAQVALAAFAFGSLSACAGGGGEKDVAYVARDVESLYAEAQRRLDRGNTLQAAALFDEVERQHPYSPWARRAQLMSAFSYYIARDYNKAIANAQRFLSIHPGNKDAPYAYYLIALSYYEQISDVNRDQKITEQAQTALREVNRRFPQSEYAADARLKLDLVADHLAGKEMEIGRHYQRMGLWLAADMRFRNVVEKFQTTSHTPEALYRLTESSLALGVPAEAVKYAAVLGANYPGSEWYERAFKLVNKNAPGVTVS
;
A
#
# COMPACT_ATOMS: atom_id res chain seq x y z
N MET A 1 -20.35 79.62 2.13
CA MET A 1 -19.87 80.93 2.70
C MET A 1 -18.84 80.67 3.80
N ARG A 2 -17.69 81.37 3.70
CA ARG A 2 -16.62 81.60 4.70
C ARG A 2 -15.79 80.39 5.19
N ARG A 3 -14.54 80.26 4.73
CA ARG A 3 -13.27 80.95 5.04
C ARG A 3 -13.02 81.01 6.55
N GLY A 4 -11.95 80.61 7.09
CA GLY A 4 -10.55 80.55 6.69
C GLY A 4 -9.65 80.45 7.92
N ARG A 5 -8.40 80.16 7.66
CA ARG A 5 -7.18 80.53 8.41
C ARG A 5 -6.87 79.80 9.71
N GLY A 6 -5.76 79.18 9.71
CA GLY A 6 -4.66 79.40 10.62
C GLY A 6 -3.50 78.44 10.41
N VAL A 7 -2.56 78.92 9.60
CA VAL A 7 -1.22 78.33 9.42
C VAL A 7 -0.33 78.78 10.54
N GLN A 8 0.61 77.92 10.93
CA GLN A 8 1.83 78.17 11.71
C GLN A 8 1.80 77.69 13.17
N LEU A 9 2.48 76.58 13.37
CA LEU A 9 3.35 76.28 14.51
C LEU A 9 3.89 74.82 14.43
N HIS A 10 4.77 74.59 13.47
CA HIS A 10 5.49 73.31 13.42
C HIS A 10 6.91 73.47 12.89
N PHE A 11 7.82 74.07 13.67
CA PHE A 11 9.26 74.07 13.29
C PHE A 11 10.23 73.82 14.47
N ALA A 12 9.79 73.47 15.64
CA ALA A 12 10.73 73.36 16.76
C ALA A 12 10.80 71.92 17.41
N PHE A 13 10.11 70.95 16.83
CA PHE A 13 10.07 69.58 17.45
C PHE A 13 10.85 68.50 16.68
N SER A 14 11.44 68.85 15.52
CA SER A 14 12.01 67.84 14.61
C SER A 14 13.47 67.48 14.90
N ALA A 15 14.26 68.27 15.58
CA ALA A 15 15.68 67.97 15.79
C ALA A 15 15.98 67.02 16.94
N GLY A 16 15.16 67.01 17.99
CA GLY A 16 15.33 66.11 19.15
C GLY A 16 14.91 64.66 18.89
N LEU A 17 13.98 64.46 17.97
CA LEU A 17 13.45 63.13 17.64
C LEU A 17 14.41 62.34 16.75
N VAL A 18 15.13 63.01 15.83
CA VAL A 18 16.07 62.37 14.90
C VAL A 18 17.31 61.82 15.64
N ILE A 19 17.81 62.56 16.65
CA ILE A 19 18.99 62.08 17.42
C ILE A 19 18.63 60.92 18.33
N ARG A 20 17.43 60.87 18.90
CA ARG A 20 16.98 59.69 19.70
C ARG A 20 16.74 58.47 18.82
N GLN A 21 16.20 58.63 17.62
CA GLN A 21 16.02 57.50 16.68
C GLN A 21 17.35 56.98 16.17
N ALA A 22 18.34 57.79 15.88
CA ALA A 22 19.65 57.34 15.40
C ALA A 22 20.47 56.59 16.46
N MET A 23 20.32 56.92 17.73
CA MET A 23 20.96 56.15 18.82
C MET A 23 20.24 54.85 19.12
N SER A 24 18.90 54.80 19.01
CA SER A 24 18.10 53.57 19.19
C SER A 24 18.39 52.56 18.08
N THR A 25 18.48 53.00 16.83
CA THR A 25 18.76 52.07 15.70
C THR A 25 20.15 51.44 15.78
N LYS A 26 21.17 52.17 16.22
CA LYS A 26 22.53 51.62 16.39
C LYS A 26 22.62 50.61 17.55
N LEU A 27 21.82 50.78 18.60
CA LEU A 27 21.77 49.83 19.70
C LEU A 27 21.03 48.57 19.30
N HIS A 28 19.92 48.68 18.58
CA HIS A 28 19.13 47.54 18.11
C HIS A 28 19.88 46.71 17.06
N THR A 29 20.66 47.38 16.15
CA THR A 29 21.49 46.65 15.18
C THR A 29 22.65 45.90 15.82
N ARG A 30 23.26 46.44 16.86
CA ARG A 30 24.32 45.72 17.62
C ARG A 30 23.76 44.56 18.42
N ILE A 31 22.59 44.68 19.04
CA ILE A 31 21.89 43.58 19.73
C ILE A 31 21.47 42.51 18.72
N ALA A 32 20.95 42.90 17.56
CA ALA A 32 20.58 41.96 16.49
C ALA A 32 21.79 41.22 15.91
N GLN A 33 22.94 41.88 15.77
CA GLN A 33 24.16 41.24 15.29
C GLN A 33 24.75 40.26 16.31
N VAL A 34 24.71 40.57 17.61
CA VAL A 34 25.12 39.64 18.67
C VAL A 34 24.16 38.49 18.81
N ALA A 35 22.85 38.69 18.66
CA ALA A 35 21.85 37.62 18.67
C ALA A 35 21.99 36.72 17.42
N LEU A 36 22.30 37.28 16.25
CA LEU A 36 22.53 36.48 15.04
C LEU A 36 23.81 35.67 15.12
N ALA A 37 24.88 36.22 15.71
CA ALA A 37 26.12 35.47 15.96
C ALA A 37 25.94 34.37 17.00
N ALA A 38 25.17 34.57 18.06
CA ALA A 38 24.83 33.54 19.05
C ALA A 38 23.96 32.45 18.46
N PHE A 39 23.06 32.76 17.53
CA PHE A 39 22.23 31.79 16.83
C PHE A 39 23.04 30.96 15.82
N ALA A 40 24.04 31.56 15.15
CA ALA A 40 24.95 30.84 14.25
C ALA A 40 25.89 29.88 14.99
N PHE A 41 26.33 30.20 16.20
CA PHE A 41 27.13 29.28 17.04
C PHE A 41 26.30 28.19 17.71
N GLY A 42 25.02 28.44 18.02
CA GLY A 42 24.10 27.45 18.56
C GLY A 42 23.67 26.39 17.56
N SER A 43 23.60 26.72 16.28
CA SER A 43 23.20 25.78 15.22
C SER A 43 24.31 24.81 14.78
N LEU A 44 25.56 25.11 15.05
CA LEU A 44 26.67 24.15 14.81
C LEU A 44 26.77 23.05 15.85
N SER A 45 26.18 23.23 17.04
CA SER A 45 26.17 22.18 18.07
C SER A 45 25.03 21.17 17.90
N ALA A 46 24.00 21.49 17.09
CA ALA A 46 22.87 20.59 16.84
C ALA A 46 23.17 19.47 15.83
N CYS A 47 24.24 19.60 15.04
CA CYS A 47 24.67 18.54 14.12
C CYS A 47 25.63 17.52 14.74
N ALA A 48 26.08 17.71 15.98
CA ALA A 48 26.93 16.75 16.67
C ALA A 48 26.16 15.71 17.49
N GLY A 49 24.82 15.82 17.53
CA GLY A 49 23.90 14.84 18.11
C GLY A 49 23.26 13.94 17.08
N GLY A 50 23.97 13.60 15.99
CA GLY A 50 23.65 12.46 15.16
C GLY A 50 23.72 11.24 16.08
N GLY A 51 22.56 10.64 16.42
CA GLY A 51 22.48 9.30 16.92
C GLY A 51 23.12 8.41 15.88
N GLY A 52 24.42 8.36 15.86
CA GLY A 52 25.16 7.34 15.14
C GLY A 52 24.54 6.04 15.63
N GLU A 53 24.03 5.27 14.74
CA GLU A 53 23.87 3.85 14.89
C GLU A 53 25.10 3.43 15.67
N LYS A 54 24.91 3.10 16.96
CA LYS A 54 26.05 2.69 17.79
C LYS A 54 26.57 1.47 17.07
N ASP A 55 27.67 1.66 16.37
CA ASP A 55 28.44 0.59 15.77
C ASP A 55 28.67 -0.38 16.92
N VAL A 56 27.88 -1.44 16.95
CA VAL A 56 27.96 -2.42 18.05
C VAL A 56 29.34 -3.00 17.89
N ALA A 57 30.24 -2.61 18.78
CA ALA A 57 31.62 -3.07 18.74
C ALA A 57 31.61 -4.57 18.44
N TYR A 58 32.30 -4.96 17.39
CA TYR A 58 32.38 -6.35 16.96
C TYR A 58 32.96 -7.20 18.10
N VAL A 59 32.05 -7.74 18.89
CA VAL A 59 32.34 -8.80 19.84
C VAL A 59 31.89 -10.07 19.13
N ALA A 60 32.85 -10.86 18.67
CA ALA A 60 32.59 -12.18 18.12
C ALA A 60 31.88 -13.01 19.18
N ARG A 61 30.57 -13.10 19.08
CA ARG A 61 29.74 -13.89 19.99
C ARG A 61 29.62 -15.29 19.43
N ASP A 62 29.53 -16.26 20.30
CA ASP A 62 29.13 -17.60 19.91
C ASP A 62 27.77 -17.55 19.17
N VAL A 63 27.71 -18.25 18.02
CA VAL A 63 26.58 -18.21 17.12
C VAL A 63 25.27 -18.64 17.77
N GLU A 64 25.34 -19.65 18.64
CA GLU A 64 24.15 -20.16 19.34
C GLU A 64 23.63 -19.16 20.37
N SER A 65 24.52 -18.52 21.10
CA SER A 65 24.14 -17.48 22.07
C SER A 65 23.55 -16.25 21.39
N LEU A 66 24.08 -15.84 20.23
CA LEU A 66 23.56 -14.73 19.45
C LEU A 66 22.17 -15.04 18.88
N TYR A 67 21.99 -16.25 18.33
CA TYR A 67 20.68 -16.72 17.84
C TYR A 67 19.66 -16.80 18.98
N ALA A 68 20.04 -17.36 20.12
CA ALA A 68 19.17 -17.47 21.29
C ALA A 68 18.76 -16.10 21.85
N GLU A 69 19.65 -15.10 21.80
CA GLU A 69 19.28 -13.72 22.18
C GLU A 69 18.28 -13.12 21.20
N ALA A 70 18.47 -13.32 19.87
CA ALA A 70 17.52 -12.88 18.86
C ALA A 70 16.12 -13.50 19.09
N GLN A 71 16.09 -14.80 19.39
CA GLN A 71 14.85 -15.50 19.68
C GLN A 71 14.16 -14.93 20.94
N ARG A 72 14.91 -14.73 22.03
CA ARG A 72 14.35 -14.12 23.25
C ARG A 72 13.77 -12.71 23.00
N ARG A 73 14.40 -11.91 22.10
CA ARG A 73 13.86 -10.61 21.73
C ARG A 73 12.54 -10.73 20.97
N LEU A 74 12.46 -11.68 20.04
CA LEU A 74 11.25 -11.98 19.29
C LEU A 74 10.12 -12.39 20.22
N ASP A 75 10.38 -13.32 21.15
CA ASP A 75 9.40 -13.83 22.11
C ASP A 75 8.86 -12.76 23.05
N ARG A 76 9.67 -11.71 23.32
CA ARG A 76 9.25 -10.53 24.10
C ARG A 76 8.54 -9.47 23.27
N GLY A 77 8.31 -9.70 21.98
CA GLY A 77 7.68 -8.73 21.06
C GLY A 77 8.63 -7.62 20.56
N ASN A 78 9.92 -7.68 20.88
CA ASN A 78 10.92 -6.72 20.39
C ASN A 78 11.36 -7.09 18.96
N THR A 79 10.44 -7.08 18.02
CA THR A 79 10.56 -7.67 16.69
C THR A 79 11.66 -7.05 15.83
N LEU A 80 11.79 -5.71 15.82
CA LEU A 80 12.86 -5.02 15.08
C LEU A 80 14.26 -5.32 15.65
N GLN A 81 14.39 -5.42 16.99
CA GLN A 81 15.66 -5.78 17.59
C GLN A 81 16.00 -7.25 17.33
N ALA A 82 15.00 -8.13 17.32
CA ALA A 82 15.16 -9.52 16.95
C ALA A 82 15.66 -9.66 15.52
N ALA A 83 15.03 -8.95 14.58
CA ALA A 83 15.44 -8.94 13.18
C ALA A 83 16.90 -8.52 13.00
N ALA A 84 17.31 -7.42 13.64
CA ALA A 84 18.69 -6.94 13.59
C ALA A 84 19.69 -7.97 14.18
N LEU A 85 19.33 -8.67 15.25
CA LEU A 85 20.17 -9.71 15.83
C LEU A 85 20.24 -10.96 14.93
N PHE A 86 19.15 -11.34 14.28
CA PHE A 86 19.17 -12.42 13.27
C PHE A 86 20.02 -12.06 12.06
N ASP A 87 19.96 -10.81 11.58
CA ASP A 87 20.83 -10.31 10.50
C ASP A 87 22.30 -10.35 10.95
N GLU A 88 22.56 -10.06 12.23
CA GLU A 88 23.92 -10.13 12.80
C GLU A 88 24.45 -11.57 12.88
N VAL A 89 23.59 -12.56 13.15
CA VAL A 89 23.99 -13.99 13.10
C VAL A 89 24.49 -14.34 11.69
N GLU A 90 23.77 -13.93 10.66
CA GLU A 90 24.20 -14.14 9.27
C GLU A 90 25.51 -13.41 8.95
N ARG A 91 25.63 -12.18 9.38
CA ARG A 91 26.81 -11.34 9.12
C ARG A 91 28.09 -11.90 9.76
N GLN A 92 28.00 -12.39 11.03
CA GLN A 92 29.16 -12.90 11.75
C GLN A 92 29.52 -14.35 11.36
N HIS A 93 28.52 -15.16 11.04
CA HIS A 93 28.67 -16.60 10.82
C HIS A 93 27.99 -17.09 9.54
N PRO A 94 28.32 -16.55 8.34
CA PRO A 94 27.55 -16.77 7.11
C PRO A 94 27.47 -18.23 6.66
N TYR A 95 28.44 -19.05 7.03
CA TYR A 95 28.51 -20.49 6.67
C TYR A 95 27.91 -21.41 7.73
N SER A 96 27.42 -20.86 8.83
CA SER A 96 26.81 -21.64 9.90
C SER A 96 25.43 -22.18 9.51
N PRO A 97 25.05 -23.37 9.95
CA PRO A 97 23.65 -23.82 9.86
C PRO A 97 22.65 -22.86 10.52
N TRP A 98 23.08 -22.10 11.52
CA TRP A 98 22.31 -21.06 12.20
C TRP A 98 22.04 -19.84 11.31
N ALA A 99 22.97 -19.50 10.41
CA ALA A 99 22.80 -18.37 9.49
C ALA A 99 21.57 -18.55 8.59
N ARG A 100 21.35 -19.74 8.06
CA ARG A 100 20.15 -20.05 7.24
C ARG A 100 18.85 -19.86 8.02
N ARG A 101 18.82 -20.33 9.26
CA ARG A 101 17.65 -20.14 10.13
C ARG A 101 17.47 -18.69 10.50
N ALA A 102 18.56 -18.00 10.83
CA ALA A 102 18.54 -16.60 11.19
C ALA A 102 18.02 -15.71 10.04
N GLN A 103 18.43 -16.00 8.80
CA GLN A 103 17.96 -15.29 7.61
C GLN A 103 16.44 -15.35 7.47
N LEU A 104 15.86 -16.53 7.65
CA LEU A 104 14.41 -16.73 7.58
C LEU A 104 13.70 -16.10 8.79
N MET A 105 14.29 -16.22 9.98
CA MET A 105 13.75 -15.61 11.20
C MET A 105 13.85 -14.07 11.20
N SER A 106 14.86 -13.50 10.54
CA SER A 106 14.93 -12.06 10.30
C SER A 106 13.76 -11.60 9.41
N ALA A 107 13.53 -12.29 8.28
CA ALA A 107 12.39 -11.99 7.40
C ALA A 107 11.05 -12.07 8.17
N PHE A 108 10.86 -13.11 8.98
CA PHE A 108 9.68 -13.26 9.82
C PHE A 108 9.56 -12.14 10.87
N SER A 109 10.67 -11.77 11.52
CA SER A 109 10.67 -10.71 12.52
C SER A 109 10.30 -9.35 11.92
N TYR A 110 10.79 -9.03 10.70
CA TYR A 110 10.37 -7.83 9.95
C TYR A 110 8.88 -7.89 9.57
N TYR A 111 8.37 -9.05 9.17
CA TYR A 111 6.94 -9.23 8.89
C TYR A 111 6.07 -8.91 10.12
N ILE A 112 6.41 -9.48 11.28
CA ILE A 112 5.70 -9.18 12.55
C ILE A 112 5.83 -7.70 12.94
N ALA A 113 6.98 -7.07 12.65
CA ALA A 113 7.18 -5.64 12.84
C ALA A 113 6.41 -4.76 11.83
N ARG A 114 5.71 -5.37 10.86
CA ARG A 114 5.04 -4.70 9.72
C ARG A 114 5.99 -3.93 8.80
N ASP A 115 7.29 -4.22 8.84
CA ASP A 115 8.25 -3.74 7.84
C ASP A 115 8.28 -4.73 6.67
N TYR A 116 7.18 -4.73 5.91
CA TYR A 116 6.95 -5.69 4.83
C TYR A 116 8.00 -5.63 3.73
N ASN A 117 8.55 -4.45 3.46
CA ASN A 117 9.60 -4.29 2.44
C ASN A 117 10.88 -5.05 2.84
N LYS A 118 11.30 -4.95 4.10
CA LYS A 118 12.46 -5.70 4.58
C LYS A 118 12.16 -7.19 4.70
N ALA A 119 10.95 -7.56 5.12
CA ALA A 119 10.52 -8.95 5.14
C ALA A 119 10.63 -9.60 3.76
N ILE A 120 10.12 -8.94 2.72
CA ILE A 120 10.19 -9.40 1.33
C ILE A 120 11.66 -9.51 0.87
N ALA A 121 12.46 -8.46 1.10
CA ALA A 121 13.86 -8.44 0.67
C ALA A 121 14.68 -9.59 1.31
N ASN A 122 14.52 -9.81 2.62
CA ASN A 122 15.23 -10.87 3.33
C ASN A 122 14.76 -12.28 2.91
N ALA A 123 13.45 -12.48 2.72
CA ALA A 123 12.92 -13.74 2.22
C ALA A 123 13.38 -14.02 0.77
N GLN A 124 13.41 -13.02 -0.10
CA GLN A 124 13.95 -13.15 -1.46
C GLN A 124 15.44 -13.48 -1.46
N ARG A 125 16.22 -12.84 -0.59
CA ARG A 125 17.64 -13.15 -0.41
C ARG A 125 17.85 -14.58 0.06
N PHE A 126 17.04 -15.05 1.02
CA PHE A 126 17.06 -16.47 1.44
C PHE A 126 16.82 -17.42 0.26
N LEU A 127 15.80 -17.16 -0.55
CA LEU A 127 15.47 -17.99 -1.72
C LEU A 127 16.53 -17.95 -2.81
N SER A 128 17.23 -16.83 -2.99
CA SER A 128 18.30 -16.70 -3.98
C SER A 128 19.55 -17.53 -3.61
N ILE A 129 19.84 -17.62 -2.30
CA ILE A 129 21.00 -18.38 -1.79
C ILE A 129 20.64 -19.87 -1.56
N HIS A 130 19.40 -20.15 -1.20
CA HIS A 130 18.94 -21.48 -0.80
C HIS A 130 17.68 -21.94 -1.55
N PRO A 131 17.65 -21.99 -2.89
CA PRO A 131 16.45 -22.25 -3.68
C PRO A 131 15.83 -23.63 -3.45
N GLY A 132 16.64 -24.63 -3.08
CA GLY A 132 16.19 -26.00 -2.78
C GLY A 132 16.02 -26.32 -1.30
N ASN A 133 15.99 -25.31 -0.42
CA ASN A 133 15.83 -25.54 1.01
C ASN A 133 14.42 -26.04 1.32
N LYS A 134 14.31 -26.93 2.32
CA LYS A 134 13.02 -27.45 2.81
C LYS A 134 12.08 -26.34 3.31
N ASP A 135 12.62 -25.22 3.78
CA ASP A 135 11.88 -24.08 4.28
C ASP A 135 11.57 -23.03 3.18
N ALA A 136 11.94 -23.30 1.91
CA ALA A 136 11.62 -22.43 0.79
C ALA A 136 10.10 -22.18 0.63
N PRO A 137 9.19 -23.18 0.81
CA PRO A 137 7.75 -22.93 0.77
C PRO A 137 7.30 -21.83 1.75
N TYR A 138 7.85 -21.83 2.96
CA TYR A 138 7.56 -20.80 3.95
C TYR A 138 8.08 -19.42 3.52
N ALA A 139 9.29 -19.34 2.95
CA ALA A 139 9.84 -18.06 2.47
C ALA A 139 8.99 -17.47 1.32
N TYR A 140 8.56 -18.30 0.35
CA TYR A 140 7.62 -17.85 -0.69
C TYR A 140 6.29 -17.36 -0.10
N TYR A 141 5.77 -18.09 0.87
CA TYR A 141 4.53 -17.73 1.54
C TYR A 141 4.68 -16.42 2.35
N LEU A 142 5.79 -16.20 3.03
CA LEU A 142 6.06 -14.97 3.78
C LEU A 142 6.13 -13.73 2.85
N ILE A 143 6.71 -13.88 1.65
CA ILE A 143 6.68 -12.84 0.62
C ILE A 143 5.23 -12.54 0.22
N ALA A 144 4.45 -13.58 -0.05
CA ALA A 144 3.05 -13.44 -0.45
C ALA A 144 2.20 -12.77 0.64
N LEU A 145 2.36 -13.18 1.90
CA LEU A 145 1.72 -12.54 3.05
C LEU A 145 2.13 -11.07 3.18
N SER A 146 3.41 -10.78 3.01
CA SER A 146 3.90 -9.40 3.13
C SER A 146 3.29 -8.46 2.09
N TYR A 147 3.03 -8.93 0.86
CA TYR A 147 2.26 -8.17 -0.11
C TYR A 147 0.77 -8.10 0.25
N TYR A 148 0.20 -9.23 0.69
CA TYR A 148 -1.22 -9.31 1.05
C TYR A 148 -1.61 -8.34 2.17
N GLU A 149 -0.82 -8.24 3.22
CA GLU A 149 -1.05 -7.32 4.34
C GLU A 149 -0.95 -5.83 3.96
N GLN A 150 -0.35 -5.52 2.80
CA GLN A 150 -0.25 -4.15 2.28
C GLN A 150 -1.42 -3.77 1.37
N ILE A 151 -2.35 -4.70 1.07
CA ILE A 151 -3.53 -4.40 0.26
C ILE A 151 -4.35 -3.33 0.96
N SER A 152 -4.67 -2.29 0.22
CA SER A 152 -5.46 -1.16 0.70
C SER A 152 -6.84 -1.12 0.00
N ASP A 153 -7.59 -0.04 0.19
CA ASP A 153 -8.91 0.16 -0.41
C ASP A 153 -8.91 -0.02 -1.94
N VAL A 154 -10.01 -0.57 -2.48
CA VAL A 154 -10.21 -0.82 -3.93
C VAL A 154 -10.07 0.42 -4.80
N ASN A 155 -10.24 1.62 -4.24
CA ASN A 155 -10.10 2.88 -4.97
C ASN A 155 -8.65 3.33 -5.16
N ARG A 156 -7.70 2.69 -4.48
CA ARG A 156 -6.27 3.00 -4.57
C ARG A 156 -5.57 2.24 -5.70
N ASP A 157 -4.26 2.46 -5.83
CA ASP A 157 -3.41 1.74 -6.78
C ASP A 157 -3.39 0.24 -6.45
N GLN A 158 -3.64 -0.58 -7.47
CA GLN A 158 -3.74 -2.03 -7.33
C GLN A 158 -2.43 -2.78 -7.54
N LYS A 159 -1.31 -2.07 -7.74
CA LYS A 159 0.00 -2.71 -7.98
C LYS A 159 0.38 -3.71 -6.88
N ILE A 160 0.17 -3.34 -5.62
CA ILE A 160 0.46 -4.24 -4.47
C ILE A 160 -0.49 -5.45 -4.49
N THR A 161 -1.76 -5.24 -4.82
CA THR A 161 -2.76 -6.32 -4.93
C THR A 161 -2.39 -7.32 -6.02
N GLU A 162 -1.91 -6.85 -7.17
CA GLU A 162 -1.40 -7.69 -8.27
C GLU A 162 -0.12 -8.45 -7.87
N GLN A 163 0.77 -7.80 -7.11
CA GLN A 163 1.97 -8.46 -6.57
C GLN A 163 1.59 -9.54 -5.55
N ALA A 164 0.62 -9.30 -4.68
CA ALA A 164 0.08 -10.29 -3.77
C ALA A 164 -0.52 -11.49 -4.52
N GLN A 165 -1.34 -11.23 -5.55
CA GLN A 165 -1.92 -12.28 -6.39
C GLN A 165 -0.83 -13.14 -7.05
N THR A 166 0.19 -12.50 -7.62
CA THR A 166 1.29 -13.18 -8.29
C THR A 166 2.08 -14.05 -7.31
N ALA A 167 2.41 -13.52 -6.14
CA ALA A 167 3.16 -14.23 -5.12
C ALA A 167 2.37 -15.42 -4.54
N LEU A 168 1.06 -15.24 -4.26
CA LEU A 168 0.18 -16.31 -3.79
C LEU A 168 0.02 -17.44 -4.83
N ARG A 169 -0.13 -17.07 -6.11
CA ARG A 169 -0.15 -18.06 -7.21
C ARG A 169 1.15 -18.86 -7.28
N GLU A 170 2.28 -18.21 -7.06
CA GLU A 170 3.59 -18.86 -7.10
C GLU A 170 3.74 -19.88 -5.97
N VAL A 171 3.23 -19.61 -4.75
CA VAL A 171 3.17 -20.57 -3.66
C VAL A 171 2.38 -21.82 -4.09
N ASN A 172 1.18 -21.64 -4.61
CA ASN A 172 0.33 -22.76 -5.04
C ASN A 172 0.92 -23.55 -6.21
N ARG A 173 1.57 -22.87 -7.15
CA ARG A 173 2.17 -23.50 -8.33
C ARG A 173 3.39 -24.35 -7.97
N ARG A 174 4.27 -23.81 -7.10
CA ARG A 174 5.51 -24.50 -6.74
C ARG A 174 5.32 -25.56 -5.67
N PHE A 175 4.44 -25.29 -4.72
CA PHE A 175 4.30 -26.10 -3.51
C PHE A 175 2.84 -26.48 -3.22
N PRO A 176 2.12 -27.11 -4.17
CA PRO A 176 0.67 -27.37 -4.05
C PRO A 176 0.30 -28.26 -2.86
N GLN A 177 1.24 -29.04 -2.35
CA GLN A 177 1.07 -29.95 -1.22
C GLN A 177 1.59 -29.39 0.12
N SER A 178 2.09 -28.16 0.13
CA SER A 178 2.53 -27.54 1.38
C SER A 178 1.34 -27.09 2.23
N GLU A 179 1.54 -27.05 3.54
CA GLU A 179 0.56 -26.50 4.49
C GLU A 179 0.15 -25.05 4.14
N TYR A 180 1.06 -24.27 3.50
CA TYR A 180 0.83 -22.90 3.09
C TYR A 180 -0.07 -22.76 1.86
N ALA A 181 -0.18 -23.81 1.03
CA ALA A 181 -0.95 -23.75 -0.21
C ALA A 181 -2.47 -23.62 0.04
N ALA A 182 -2.98 -24.21 1.09
CA ALA A 182 -4.40 -24.11 1.43
C ALA A 182 -4.80 -22.68 1.78
N ASP A 183 -4.04 -22.03 2.66
CA ASP A 183 -4.27 -20.64 3.04
C ASP A 183 -4.00 -19.67 1.88
N ALA A 184 -2.96 -19.92 1.07
CA ALA A 184 -2.68 -19.13 -0.12
C ALA A 184 -3.84 -19.17 -1.13
N ARG A 185 -4.56 -20.28 -1.27
CA ARG A 185 -5.77 -20.36 -2.11
C ARG A 185 -6.89 -19.48 -1.59
N LEU A 186 -7.19 -19.54 -0.29
CA LEU A 186 -8.21 -18.68 0.32
C LEU A 186 -7.88 -17.19 0.13
N LYS A 187 -6.61 -16.83 0.31
CA LYS A 187 -6.17 -15.44 0.10
C LYS A 187 -6.22 -15.03 -1.38
N LEU A 188 -5.99 -15.97 -2.32
CA LEU A 188 -6.17 -15.70 -3.75
C LEU A 188 -7.62 -15.36 -4.11
N ASP A 189 -8.59 -16.07 -3.52
CA ASP A 189 -10.00 -15.77 -3.74
C ASP A 189 -10.36 -14.37 -3.22
N LEU A 190 -9.86 -14.00 -2.03
CA LEU A 190 -10.06 -12.66 -1.48
C LEU A 190 -9.41 -11.56 -2.33
N VAL A 191 -8.20 -11.81 -2.83
CA VAL A 191 -7.49 -10.88 -3.73
C VAL A 191 -8.22 -10.76 -5.07
N ALA A 192 -8.74 -11.87 -5.61
CA ALA A 192 -9.52 -11.85 -6.84
C ALA A 192 -10.82 -11.04 -6.67
N ASP A 193 -11.51 -11.20 -5.55
CA ASP A 193 -12.71 -10.44 -5.22
C ASP A 193 -12.41 -8.93 -5.10
N HIS A 194 -11.28 -8.58 -4.47
CA HIS A 194 -10.82 -7.19 -4.37
C HIS A 194 -10.52 -6.56 -5.75
N LEU A 195 -9.83 -7.28 -6.64
CA LEU A 195 -9.54 -6.82 -8.00
C LEU A 195 -10.82 -6.71 -8.85
N ALA A 196 -11.74 -7.66 -8.72
CA ALA A 196 -13.05 -7.59 -9.37
C ALA A 196 -13.84 -6.37 -8.89
N GLY A 197 -13.83 -6.10 -7.59
CA GLY A 197 -14.44 -4.90 -7.00
C GLY A 197 -13.93 -3.61 -7.62
N LYS A 198 -12.64 -3.51 -7.90
CA LYS A 198 -12.05 -2.36 -8.61
C LYS A 198 -12.60 -2.20 -10.02
N GLU A 199 -12.66 -3.27 -10.79
CA GLU A 199 -13.23 -3.23 -12.15
C GLU A 199 -14.71 -2.82 -12.08
N MET A 200 -15.47 -3.35 -11.11
CA MET A 200 -16.88 -2.99 -10.90
C MET A 200 -17.04 -1.50 -10.57
N GLU A 201 -16.21 -0.94 -9.69
CA GLU A 201 -16.26 0.50 -9.35
C GLU A 201 -16.00 1.38 -10.59
N ILE A 202 -15.00 1.04 -11.38
CA ILE A 202 -14.69 1.78 -12.62
C ILE A 202 -15.84 1.62 -13.62
N GLY A 203 -16.39 0.41 -13.78
CA GLY A 203 -17.51 0.14 -14.67
C GLY A 203 -18.76 0.93 -14.29
N ARG A 204 -19.14 0.92 -13.00
CA ARG A 204 -20.26 1.71 -12.47
C ARG A 204 -20.04 3.22 -12.65
N HIS A 205 -18.80 3.68 -12.53
CA HIS A 205 -18.48 5.09 -12.79
C HIS A 205 -18.74 5.46 -14.24
N TYR A 206 -18.22 4.69 -15.22
CA TYR A 206 -18.46 4.92 -16.64
C TYR A 206 -19.95 4.81 -17.01
N GLN A 207 -20.66 3.86 -16.42
CA GLN A 207 -22.10 3.70 -16.62
C GLN A 207 -22.88 4.95 -16.18
N ARG A 208 -22.58 5.50 -15.00
CA ARG A 208 -23.19 6.76 -14.52
C ARG A 208 -22.92 7.96 -15.46
N MET A 209 -21.79 7.95 -16.15
CA MET A 209 -21.43 8.98 -17.14
C MET A 209 -22.05 8.73 -18.53
N GLY A 210 -22.79 7.63 -18.73
CA GLY A 210 -23.36 7.24 -20.04
C GLY A 210 -22.32 6.67 -21.00
N LEU A 211 -21.12 6.37 -20.56
CA LEU A 211 -20.03 5.81 -21.37
C LEU A 211 -20.15 4.28 -21.42
N TRP A 212 -21.23 3.81 -22.06
CA TRP A 212 -21.66 2.40 -22.03
C TRP A 212 -20.60 1.41 -22.54
N LEU A 213 -19.89 1.75 -23.62
CA LEU A 213 -18.85 0.88 -24.16
C LEU A 213 -17.67 0.73 -23.17
N ALA A 214 -17.25 1.81 -22.53
CA ALA A 214 -16.20 1.75 -21.52
C ALA A 214 -16.64 0.97 -20.28
N ALA A 215 -17.91 1.12 -19.87
CA ALA A 215 -18.50 0.34 -18.78
C ALA A 215 -18.55 -1.17 -19.13
N ASP A 216 -19.02 -1.52 -20.34
CA ASP A 216 -19.07 -2.90 -20.84
C ASP A 216 -17.70 -3.58 -20.76
N MET A 217 -16.64 -2.91 -21.23
CA MET A 217 -15.27 -3.45 -21.15
C MET A 217 -14.84 -3.79 -19.73
N ARG A 218 -15.22 -2.97 -18.74
CA ARG A 218 -14.88 -3.21 -17.34
C ARG A 218 -15.67 -4.38 -16.75
N PHE A 219 -16.96 -4.43 -16.96
CA PHE A 219 -17.80 -5.53 -16.49
C PHE A 219 -17.45 -6.86 -17.17
N ARG A 220 -17.12 -6.83 -18.47
CA ARG A 220 -16.62 -8.00 -19.21
C ARG A 220 -15.32 -8.54 -18.58
N ASN A 221 -14.41 -7.66 -18.18
CA ASN A 221 -13.17 -8.04 -17.51
C ASN A 221 -13.44 -8.83 -16.22
N VAL A 222 -14.49 -8.47 -15.46
CA VAL A 222 -14.91 -9.23 -14.27
C VAL A 222 -15.39 -10.64 -14.66
N VAL A 223 -16.25 -10.74 -15.66
CA VAL A 223 -16.82 -12.04 -16.09
C VAL A 223 -15.74 -12.95 -16.72
N GLU A 224 -14.73 -12.38 -17.39
CA GLU A 224 -13.67 -13.17 -18.03
C GLU A 224 -12.55 -13.59 -17.07
N LYS A 225 -12.14 -12.72 -16.15
CA LYS A 225 -10.96 -12.94 -15.31
C LYS A 225 -11.27 -13.30 -13.85
N PHE A 226 -12.48 -12.99 -13.37
CA PHE A 226 -12.84 -13.09 -11.96
C PHE A 226 -14.18 -13.83 -11.75
N GLN A 227 -14.40 -14.89 -12.52
CA GLN A 227 -15.68 -15.63 -12.60
C GLN A 227 -16.19 -16.17 -11.28
N THR A 228 -15.30 -16.47 -10.34
CA THR A 228 -15.64 -17.08 -9.04
C THR A 228 -15.92 -16.06 -7.94
N THR A 229 -15.83 -14.76 -8.27
CA THR A 229 -16.01 -13.71 -7.27
C THR A 229 -17.48 -13.37 -7.01
N SER A 230 -17.74 -12.76 -5.86
CA SER A 230 -19.08 -12.28 -5.47
C SER A 230 -19.63 -11.21 -6.42
N HIS A 231 -18.77 -10.59 -7.22
CA HIS A 231 -19.11 -9.52 -8.16
C HIS A 231 -19.67 -10.01 -9.51
N THR A 232 -19.47 -11.28 -9.85
CA THR A 232 -19.84 -11.85 -11.17
C THR A 232 -21.34 -11.72 -11.49
N PRO A 233 -22.28 -11.99 -10.55
CA PRO A 233 -23.71 -11.81 -10.85
C PRO A 233 -24.08 -10.36 -11.19
N GLU A 234 -23.56 -9.38 -10.44
CA GLU A 234 -23.77 -7.96 -10.77
C GLU A 234 -23.17 -7.61 -12.13
N ALA A 235 -21.93 -8.08 -12.40
CA ALA A 235 -21.25 -7.79 -13.68
C ALA A 235 -22.06 -8.29 -14.89
N LEU A 236 -22.62 -9.49 -14.83
CA LEU A 236 -23.50 -10.03 -15.86
C LEU A 236 -24.77 -9.18 -16.05
N TYR A 237 -25.38 -8.74 -14.95
CA TYR A 237 -26.51 -7.82 -15.01
C TYR A 237 -26.12 -6.48 -15.66
N ARG A 238 -24.99 -5.90 -15.28
CA ARG A 238 -24.49 -4.64 -15.85
C ARG A 238 -24.13 -4.76 -17.33
N LEU A 239 -23.62 -5.92 -17.76
CA LEU A 239 -23.41 -6.23 -19.18
C LEU A 239 -24.73 -6.29 -19.95
N THR A 240 -25.79 -6.86 -19.34
CA THR A 240 -27.13 -6.84 -19.90
C THR A 240 -27.63 -5.41 -20.11
N GLU A 241 -27.49 -4.53 -19.11
CA GLU A 241 -27.85 -3.10 -19.21
C GLU A 241 -27.03 -2.40 -20.32
N SER A 242 -25.69 -2.58 -20.32
CA SER A 242 -24.79 -1.92 -21.27
C SER A 242 -25.08 -2.37 -22.70
N SER A 243 -25.32 -3.67 -22.94
CA SER A 243 -25.64 -4.21 -24.26
C SER A 243 -26.94 -3.66 -24.82
N LEU A 244 -28.00 -3.51 -23.98
CA LEU A 244 -29.24 -2.87 -24.37
C LEU A 244 -29.04 -1.39 -24.72
N ALA A 245 -28.28 -0.66 -23.92
CA ALA A 245 -27.97 0.74 -24.17
C ALA A 245 -27.13 0.96 -25.43
N LEU A 246 -26.28 0.00 -25.79
CA LEU A 246 -25.48 -0.02 -27.01
C LEU A 246 -26.27 -0.51 -28.26
N GLY A 247 -27.52 -0.92 -28.09
CA GLY A 247 -28.36 -1.39 -29.20
C GLY A 247 -28.04 -2.80 -29.69
N VAL A 248 -27.44 -3.66 -28.83
CA VAL A 248 -27.11 -5.06 -29.13
C VAL A 248 -27.93 -6.04 -28.27
N PRO A 249 -29.25 -6.13 -28.45
CA PRO A 249 -30.14 -6.89 -27.59
C PRO A 249 -29.84 -8.40 -27.56
N ALA A 250 -29.28 -8.95 -28.62
CA ALA A 250 -28.88 -10.36 -28.64
C ALA A 250 -27.79 -10.68 -27.60
N GLU A 251 -26.81 -9.80 -27.42
CA GLU A 251 -25.79 -9.97 -26.37
C GLU A 251 -26.40 -9.80 -24.98
N ALA A 252 -27.32 -8.86 -24.79
CA ALA A 252 -28.01 -8.68 -23.52
C ALA A 252 -28.76 -9.96 -23.07
N VAL A 253 -29.46 -10.62 -24.04
CA VAL A 253 -30.16 -11.88 -23.78
C VAL A 253 -29.16 -13.00 -23.40
N LYS A 254 -27.99 -13.08 -24.06
CA LYS A 254 -26.94 -14.05 -23.68
C LYS A 254 -26.46 -13.87 -22.26
N TYR A 255 -26.12 -12.61 -21.84
CA TYR A 255 -25.68 -12.36 -20.47
C TYR A 255 -26.77 -12.67 -19.44
N ALA A 256 -28.02 -12.32 -19.73
CA ALA A 256 -29.15 -12.65 -18.86
C ALA A 256 -29.37 -14.17 -18.78
N ALA A 257 -29.18 -14.92 -19.87
CA ALA A 257 -29.28 -16.37 -19.87
C ALA A 257 -28.16 -17.02 -19.06
N VAL A 258 -26.92 -16.56 -19.20
CA VAL A 258 -25.77 -17.01 -18.39
C VAL A 258 -26.03 -16.74 -16.90
N LEU A 259 -26.56 -15.57 -16.58
CA LEU A 259 -26.92 -15.19 -15.20
C LEU A 259 -28.01 -16.12 -14.64
N GLY A 260 -29.04 -16.42 -15.42
CA GLY A 260 -30.11 -17.33 -15.03
C GLY A 260 -29.66 -18.78 -14.85
N ALA A 261 -28.74 -19.25 -15.70
CA ALA A 261 -28.21 -20.60 -15.60
C ALA A 261 -27.31 -20.83 -14.39
N ASN A 262 -26.47 -19.83 -14.05
CA ASN A 262 -25.49 -19.97 -12.99
C ASN A 262 -25.94 -19.40 -11.62
N TYR A 263 -26.85 -18.42 -11.64
CA TYR A 263 -27.30 -17.69 -10.44
C TYR A 263 -28.83 -17.51 -10.39
N PRO A 264 -29.62 -18.58 -10.50
CA PRO A 264 -31.09 -18.50 -10.70
C PRO A 264 -31.82 -17.85 -9.53
N GLY A 265 -31.26 -17.87 -8.33
CA GLY A 265 -31.84 -17.24 -7.12
C GLY A 265 -31.33 -15.85 -6.82
N SER A 266 -30.51 -15.23 -7.69
CA SER A 266 -29.96 -13.93 -7.42
C SER A 266 -30.94 -12.80 -7.79
N GLU A 267 -30.93 -11.71 -7.02
CA GLU A 267 -31.68 -10.49 -7.34
C GLU A 267 -31.27 -9.91 -8.71
N TRP A 268 -30.01 -10.11 -9.10
CA TRP A 268 -29.48 -9.63 -10.37
C TRP A 268 -30.12 -10.35 -11.55
N TYR A 269 -30.40 -11.67 -11.41
CA TYR A 269 -31.15 -12.41 -12.41
C TYR A 269 -32.57 -11.89 -12.59
N GLU A 270 -33.30 -11.66 -11.49
CA GLU A 270 -34.65 -11.12 -11.58
C GLU A 270 -34.68 -9.75 -12.27
N ARG A 271 -33.70 -8.90 -11.99
CA ARG A 271 -33.55 -7.60 -12.63
C ARG A 271 -33.25 -7.73 -14.11
N ALA A 272 -32.30 -8.60 -14.48
CA ALA A 272 -31.93 -8.85 -15.88
C ALA A 272 -33.12 -9.39 -16.68
N PHE A 273 -33.83 -10.36 -16.13
CA PHE A 273 -35.02 -10.96 -16.75
C PHE A 273 -36.10 -9.92 -17.04
N LYS A 274 -36.45 -9.09 -16.06
CA LYS A 274 -37.42 -7.99 -16.23
C LYS A 274 -36.95 -6.99 -17.30
N LEU A 275 -35.67 -6.67 -17.31
CA LEU A 275 -35.08 -5.72 -18.24
C LEU A 275 -35.09 -6.21 -19.68
N VAL A 276 -34.73 -7.47 -19.93
CA VAL A 276 -34.74 -8.10 -21.26
C VAL A 276 -36.16 -8.25 -21.77
N ASN A 277 -37.09 -8.75 -20.99
CA ASN A 277 -38.48 -8.88 -21.38
C ASN A 277 -39.14 -7.55 -21.79
N LYS A 278 -38.73 -6.45 -21.15
CA LYS A 278 -39.22 -5.11 -21.46
C LYS A 278 -38.63 -4.54 -22.76
N ASN A 279 -37.32 -4.72 -22.98
CA ASN A 279 -36.59 -3.98 -24.02
C ASN A 279 -36.15 -4.84 -25.21
N ALA A 280 -36.24 -6.17 -25.13
CA ALA A 280 -35.87 -7.11 -26.18
C ALA A 280 -36.89 -8.28 -26.30
N PRO A 281 -38.22 -8.01 -26.34
CA PRO A 281 -39.21 -9.07 -26.42
C PRO A 281 -39.02 -9.86 -27.72
N GLY A 282 -38.98 -11.19 -27.63
CA GLY A 282 -38.87 -12.10 -28.81
C GLY A 282 -37.46 -12.26 -29.39
N VAL A 283 -36.44 -11.65 -28.79
CA VAL A 283 -35.02 -11.93 -29.15
C VAL A 283 -34.63 -13.29 -28.57
N THR A 284 -34.29 -14.24 -29.46
CA THR A 284 -33.78 -15.56 -29.09
C THR A 284 -32.25 -15.62 -29.25
N VAL A 285 -31.59 -16.37 -28.39
CA VAL A 285 -30.18 -16.68 -28.54
C VAL A 285 -30.06 -17.81 -29.57
N SER A 286 -29.44 -17.53 -30.71
CA SER A 286 -29.09 -18.52 -31.71
C SER A 286 -27.80 -19.26 -31.36
#